data_8e3c71848a392beaeda8e68f4ac3a06f
#
_entry.id   8e3c71848a392beaeda8e68f4ac3a06f
#
_cell.length_a   1.000
_cell.length_b   1.000
_cell.length_c   1.000
_cell.angle_alpha   90.00
_cell.angle_beta   90.00
_cell.angle_gamma   90.00
#
_symmetry.space_group_name_H-M   'P 1'
#
loop_
_entity.id
_entity.type
_entity.pdbx_description
1 polymer ?
#
loop_
_entity_poly.entity_id
_entity_poly.type
_entity_poly.pdbx_seq_one_letter_code
_entity_poly.pdbx_strand_id
1 'polypeptide(L)'
;MRSRSFAVSLAVFVLVMLGGCEQKAPEASAPKKSEADDAARKAAAATAQPAPAPAPPAATPAPAPDAAPQPNPERNAYFGETHLHTSWSVDAWVMGNRITGPGDAYKYAQGETIKHPMGFDIKIDTPMDFMGVTDHSEYVGVTREANTPGSFVSKLPEAQPMIMKDPNSKEEQNRVFTYLLKLNSGAPVKALMDPKITSTVWKENVKLADEANKPGKFTAFCSYEWTSMPGNRNLHRNVFFRACEKVPDYPFSSLESNRPTDLWNWMDAQRKAGNELLAISHNANVSDGWMYPVDVDQTTGRPIDAAWAEARMRNERLIEIKQGKGQSETHPLLSPNDEFASYELFQAILGLPADGGRIDHITGSFARQALKDGITMQDTRGYNPYKFGMAGGSDSHNSASPYRQDNFFGLHADADGSIERRFAGVLIGGTMDVRLENPGGLTGVWAEENTRASIWDAMYRKETFGVSGPHIKLRFFGGWGYTKELADARDWVKQAYANGVPMGADLPAMPTGGKGTAPSFVVWAVKDPSSAHLDRIQIIKGWTQNGQSFEKIYDVVWSGDRKRDKWTHRVPAIQSTVDLDKATYTNSLGAAELKTVWTDPDFDASQHAFYYARAIEIPTPRWTLIQSVKSGL
;
A
#
# COMPACT_ATOMS: atom_id res chain seq x y z
N MET A 1 -46.71 -28.33 15.99
CA MET A 1 -46.84 -29.80 15.88
C MET A 1 -45.68 -30.36 15.08
N ARG A 2 -44.99 -31.33 15.69
CA ARG A 2 -43.91 -32.21 15.18
C ARG A 2 -42.52 -31.60 15.02
N SER A 3 -41.76 -31.76 16.11
CA SER A 3 -40.30 -31.85 16.21
C SER A 3 -39.72 -32.98 15.38
N ARG A 4 -38.55 -32.81 14.83
CA ARG A 4 -37.62 -33.91 14.52
C ARG A 4 -36.22 -33.54 14.97
N SER A 5 -35.81 -34.19 16.03
CA SER A 5 -34.43 -34.26 16.52
C SER A 5 -33.60 -35.11 15.55
N PHE A 6 -32.33 -34.69 15.31
CA PHE A 6 -31.32 -35.57 14.74
C PHE A 6 -30.14 -35.65 15.74
N ALA A 7 -29.82 -36.90 16.04
CA ALA A 7 -28.82 -37.30 17.01
C ALA A 7 -27.38 -37.18 16.43
N VAL A 8 -26.48 -36.72 17.27
CA VAL A 8 -25.03 -36.73 17.02
C VAL A 8 -24.46 -38.06 17.49
N SER A 9 -23.80 -38.79 16.59
CA SER A 9 -23.03 -40.00 16.93
C SER A 9 -21.60 -39.63 17.26
N LEU A 10 -21.20 -39.97 18.47
CA LEU A 10 -19.86 -39.86 19.02
C LEU A 10 -19.07 -41.11 18.61
N ALA A 11 -17.96 -40.96 17.88
CA ALA A 11 -17.04 -42.05 17.61
C ALA A 11 -15.80 -41.91 18.51
N VAL A 12 -15.64 -42.89 19.38
CA VAL A 12 -14.49 -43.09 20.26
C VAL A 12 -13.41 -43.83 19.47
N PHE A 13 -12.19 -43.30 19.43
CA PHE A 13 -11.02 -44.04 18.97
C PHE A 13 -10.15 -44.47 20.15
N VAL A 14 -9.90 -45.77 20.20
CA VAL A 14 -9.13 -46.47 21.21
C VAL A 14 -7.62 -46.38 20.86
N LEU A 15 -6.83 -46.02 21.85
CA LEU A 15 -5.38 -45.98 21.82
C LEU A 15 -4.84 -47.41 22.03
N VAL A 16 -4.05 -47.92 21.11
CA VAL A 16 -3.26 -49.15 21.32
C VAL A 16 -1.79 -48.80 21.39
N MET A 17 -1.22 -48.96 22.57
CA MET A 17 0.23 -48.94 22.83
C MET A 17 0.83 -50.32 22.48
N LEU A 18 1.86 -50.35 21.67
CA LEU A 18 2.77 -51.50 21.59
C LEU A 18 4.22 -51.01 21.68
N GLY A 19 4.90 -51.55 22.64
CA GLY A 19 6.27 -51.20 22.98
C GLY A 19 7.34 -51.98 22.20
N GLY A 20 8.47 -51.38 22.17
CA GLY A 20 9.81 -51.92 22.35
C GLY A 20 10.46 -52.71 21.23
N CYS A 21 11.59 -52.23 20.77
CA CYS A 21 12.89 -52.91 20.89
C CYS A 21 13.98 -52.07 20.22
N GLU A 22 14.94 -51.65 21.02
CA GLU A 22 16.24 -51.13 20.56
C GLU A 22 17.03 -52.24 19.85
N GLN A 23 17.53 -51.94 18.64
CA GLN A 23 18.68 -52.62 18.07
C GLN A 23 19.71 -51.60 17.61
N LYS A 24 20.89 -51.63 18.27
CA LYS A 24 22.11 -50.94 17.85
C LYS A 24 22.60 -51.51 16.52
N ALA A 25 22.85 -50.66 15.55
CA ALA A 25 23.61 -50.98 14.34
C ALA A 25 25.11 -50.66 14.56
N PRO A 26 26.03 -51.45 13.97
CA PRO A 26 27.46 -51.33 14.23
C PRO A 26 28.12 -50.19 13.46
N GLU A 27 29.12 -49.57 14.10
CA GLU A 27 30.02 -48.58 13.54
C GLU A 27 30.78 -49.13 12.31
N ALA A 28 30.68 -48.41 11.20
CA ALA A 28 31.51 -48.61 10.02
C ALA A 28 32.74 -47.68 10.08
N SER A 29 33.92 -48.30 10.14
CA SER A 29 35.21 -47.62 10.12
C SER A 29 35.50 -46.97 8.77
N ALA A 30 35.96 -45.70 8.81
CA ALA A 30 36.41 -44.93 7.63
C ALA A 30 37.74 -45.51 7.06
N PRO A 31 37.90 -45.55 5.75
CA PRO A 31 39.16 -45.98 5.13
C PRO A 31 40.24 -44.88 5.23
N LYS A 32 41.46 -45.32 5.58
CA LYS A 32 42.67 -44.49 5.60
C LYS A 32 43.03 -44.04 4.17
N LYS A 33 43.21 -42.75 3.96
CA LYS A 33 43.77 -42.18 2.73
C LYS A 33 45.25 -42.53 2.61
N SER A 34 45.68 -42.97 1.43
CA SER A 34 47.08 -43.33 1.13
C SER A 34 47.87 -42.06 0.78
N GLU A 35 49.14 -42.00 1.23
CA GLU A 35 50.09 -40.89 1.03
C GLU A 35 50.50 -40.63 -0.43
N ALA A 36 49.96 -41.38 -1.39
CA ALA A 36 50.28 -41.21 -2.83
C ALA A 36 49.52 -40.04 -3.52
N ASP A 37 48.41 -39.57 -2.97
CA ASP A 37 47.57 -38.51 -3.59
C ASP A 37 48.05 -37.08 -3.28
N ASP A 38 48.90 -36.88 -2.28
CA ASP A 38 49.42 -35.57 -1.93
C ASP A 38 50.64 -35.11 -2.77
N ALA A 39 51.36 -36.05 -3.35
CA ALA A 39 52.52 -35.73 -4.22
C ALA A 39 52.12 -35.25 -5.61
N ALA A 40 50.98 -35.74 -6.14
CA ALA A 40 50.48 -35.36 -7.47
C ALA A 40 49.85 -33.94 -7.48
N ARG A 41 49.34 -33.48 -6.34
CA ARG A 41 48.73 -32.12 -6.24
C ARG A 41 49.76 -31.01 -6.08
N LYS A 42 50.95 -31.28 -5.57
CA LYS A 42 52.03 -30.27 -5.43
C LYS A 42 52.83 -30.02 -6.72
N ALA A 43 52.81 -30.92 -7.68
CA ALA A 43 53.52 -30.77 -8.94
C ALA A 43 52.71 -29.97 -10.01
N ALA A 44 51.39 -29.88 -9.88
CA ALA A 44 50.52 -29.16 -10.83
C ALA A 44 50.32 -27.67 -10.49
N ALA A 45 50.83 -27.18 -9.37
CA ALA A 45 50.64 -25.82 -8.89
C ALA A 45 51.77 -24.85 -9.24
N ALA A 46 52.80 -25.27 -10.01
CA ALA A 46 54.03 -24.48 -10.20
C ALA A 46 54.19 -23.84 -11.58
N THR A 47 53.26 -23.95 -12.53
CA THR A 47 53.41 -23.38 -13.88
C THR A 47 52.13 -22.83 -14.47
N ALA A 48 51.45 -21.90 -13.79
CA ALA A 48 50.48 -21.03 -14.45
C ALA A 48 50.51 -19.66 -13.75
N GLN A 49 51.21 -18.69 -14.35
CA GLN A 49 50.98 -17.29 -14.02
C GLN A 49 49.55 -16.92 -14.45
N PRO A 50 48.71 -16.38 -13.58
CA PRO A 50 47.41 -15.87 -13.99
C PRO A 50 47.62 -14.62 -14.85
N ALA A 51 46.91 -14.55 -15.97
CA ALA A 51 46.81 -13.33 -16.77
C ALA A 51 46.25 -12.20 -15.88
N PRO A 52 46.71 -10.93 -16.05
CA PRO A 52 46.17 -9.81 -15.27
C PRO A 52 44.67 -9.68 -15.56
N ALA A 53 43.90 -9.62 -14.49
CA ALA A 53 42.47 -9.35 -14.53
C ALA A 53 42.26 -8.01 -15.27
N PRO A 54 41.22 -7.87 -16.13
CA PRO A 54 40.87 -6.58 -16.71
C PRO A 54 40.60 -5.59 -15.58
N ALA A 55 41.17 -4.39 -15.70
CA ALA A 55 40.94 -3.29 -14.75
C ALA A 55 39.41 -3.06 -14.62
N PRO A 56 38.89 -2.89 -13.41
CA PRO A 56 37.50 -2.52 -13.24
C PRO A 56 37.22 -1.22 -14.02
N PRO A 57 36.06 -1.08 -14.66
CA PRO A 57 35.70 0.17 -15.31
C PRO A 57 35.84 1.30 -14.29
N ALA A 58 36.44 2.40 -14.71
CA ALA A 58 36.62 3.58 -13.86
C ALA A 58 35.28 3.96 -13.24
N ALA A 59 35.20 3.99 -11.92
CA ALA A 59 34.02 4.42 -11.22
C ALA A 59 33.69 5.84 -11.71
N THR A 60 32.49 6.01 -12.23
CA THR A 60 31.96 7.34 -12.53
C THR A 60 32.06 8.16 -11.25
N PRO A 61 32.66 9.36 -11.28
CA PRO A 61 32.76 10.19 -10.06
C PRO A 61 31.36 10.36 -9.49
N ALA A 62 31.18 10.10 -8.20
CA ALA A 62 29.95 10.43 -7.51
C ALA A 62 29.69 11.94 -7.73
N PRO A 63 28.45 12.34 -8.04
CA PRO A 63 28.12 13.76 -8.17
C PRO A 63 28.49 14.49 -6.89
N ALA A 64 28.99 15.72 -7.05
CA ALA A 64 29.35 16.57 -5.92
C ALA A 64 28.19 16.66 -4.93
N PRO A 65 28.44 16.66 -3.59
CA PRO A 65 27.40 16.54 -2.56
C PRO A 65 26.32 17.62 -2.56
N ASP A 66 26.52 18.75 -3.24
CA ASP A 66 25.67 19.94 -3.19
C ASP A 66 25.12 20.39 -4.54
N ALA A 67 25.20 19.58 -5.60
CA ALA A 67 24.57 19.93 -6.85
C ALA A 67 23.04 19.81 -6.72
N ALA A 68 22.31 20.88 -7.07
CA ALA A 68 20.85 20.82 -7.16
C ALA A 68 20.43 19.66 -8.07
N PRO A 69 19.34 18.94 -7.74
CA PRO A 69 18.85 17.86 -8.59
C PRO A 69 18.56 18.38 -9.99
N GLN A 70 19.00 17.62 -11.01
CA GLN A 70 18.75 17.98 -12.39
C GLN A 70 17.47 17.29 -12.85
N PRO A 71 16.46 18.05 -13.33
CA PRO A 71 15.21 17.48 -13.79
C PRO A 71 15.42 16.49 -14.94
N ASN A 72 14.84 15.31 -14.85
CA ASN A 72 14.80 14.32 -15.92
C ASN A 72 13.45 14.44 -16.66
N PRO A 73 13.39 14.92 -17.93
CA PRO A 73 12.15 15.09 -18.66
C PRO A 73 11.44 13.75 -18.97
N GLU A 74 12.17 12.64 -18.96
CA GLU A 74 11.59 11.29 -19.09
C GLU A 74 11.13 10.73 -17.73
N ARG A 75 11.36 11.46 -16.64
CA ARG A 75 10.98 11.16 -15.26
C ARG A 75 11.66 9.91 -14.70
N ASN A 76 11.86 9.90 -13.40
CA ASN A 76 12.36 8.77 -12.63
C ASN A 76 11.22 8.17 -11.80
N ALA A 77 11.30 6.87 -11.51
CA ALA A 77 10.42 6.24 -10.54
C ALA A 77 10.97 6.51 -9.14
N TYR A 78 10.15 7.10 -8.28
CA TYR A 78 10.41 7.28 -6.86
C TYR A 78 9.41 6.47 -6.06
N PHE A 79 9.87 5.80 -4.99
CA PHE A 79 9.04 4.99 -4.13
C PHE A 79 9.01 5.56 -2.72
N GLY A 80 7.83 5.63 -2.14
CA GLY A 80 7.70 6.17 -0.79
C GLY A 80 6.41 5.78 -0.09
N GLU A 81 6.38 6.19 1.17
CA GLU A 81 5.28 5.93 2.09
C GLU A 81 4.34 7.12 2.14
N THR A 82 3.06 6.87 1.95
CA THR A 82 2.00 7.88 2.01
C THR A 82 0.99 7.66 3.13
N HIS A 83 1.23 6.64 3.99
CA HIS A 83 0.29 6.29 5.07
C HIS A 83 1.02 5.62 6.24
N LEU A 84 1.42 6.40 7.24
CA LEU A 84 2.18 5.92 8.39
C LEU A 84 1.85 6.70 9.66
N HIS A 85 1.73 5.97 10.78
CA HIS A 85 1.47 6.52 12.11
C HIS A 85 2.66 6.36 13.05
N THR A 86 2.79 7.33 13.97
CA THR A 86 3.82 7.35 15.00
C THR A 86 3.18 7.41 16.40
N SER A 87 3.99 7.50 17.45
CA SER A 87 3.49 7.67 18.82
C SER A 87 2.64 8.95 19.03
N TRP A 88 2.51 9.78 18.00
CA TRP A 88 1.70 10.99 18.05
C TRP A 88 0.25 10.76 17.61
N SER A 89 -0.03 9.68 16.89
CA SER A 89 -1.39 9.18 16.71
C SER A 89 -1.94 8.65 18.01
N VAL A 90 -3.20 8.98 18.30
CA VAL A 90 -3.86 8.60 19.57
C VAL A 90 -3.94 7.09 19.74
N ASP A 91 -4.22 6.36 18.69
CA ASP A 91 -4.36 4.91 18.67
C ASP A 91 -3.01 4.18 18.62
N ALA A 92 -2.05 4.65 17.82
CA ALA A 92 -0.70 4.09 17.80
C ALA A 92 -0.06 4.08 19.18
N TRP A 93 -0.24 5.17 19.94
CA TRP A 93 0.23 5.26 21.31
C TRP A 93 -0.43 4.21 22.22
N VAL A 94 -1.75 4.07 22.14
CA VAL A 94 -2.50 3.07 22.92
C VAL A 94 -2.12 1.65 22.52
N MET A 95 -1.93 1.40 21.22
CA MET A 95 -1.55 0.10 20.67
C MET A 95 -0.05 -0.21 20.80
N GLY A 96 0.69 0.54 21.61
CA GLY A 96 2.03 0.18 22.07
C GLY A 96 3.17 1.01 21.52
N ASN A 97 2.96 1.88 20.53
CA ASN A 97 4.03 2.75 20.05
C ASN A 97 4.17 3.98 20.95
N ARG A 98 5.03 3.87 21.97
CA ARG A 98 5.25 4.92 22.98
C ARG A 98 6.62 5.57 22.90
N ILE A 99 7.48 5.08 22.00
CA ILE A 99 8.92 5.44 21.98
C ILE A 99 9.41 6.06 20.68
N THR A 100 8.70 5.87 19.55
CA THR A 100 9.14 6.37 18.24
C THR A 100 8.16 7.39 17.67
N GLY A 101 8.67 8.52 17.22
CA GLY A 101 7.91 9.63 16.66
C GLY A 101 8.23 9.88 15.19
N PRO A 102 7.74 11.01 14.61
CA PRO A 102 7.95 11.33 13.19
C PRO A 102 9.41 11.40 12.78
N GLY A 103 10.31 11.92 13.64
CA GLY A 103 11.75 11.96 13.37
C GLY A 103 12.36 10.56 13.20
N ASP A 104 11.89 9.56 13.96
CA ASP A 104 12.35 8.18 13.83
C ASP A 104 11.81 7.54 12.54
N ALA A 105 10.56 7.85 12.17
CA ALA A 105 9.98 7.39 10.92
C ALA A 105 10.80 7.87 9.70
N TYR A 106 11.18 9.14 9.67
CA TYR A 106 12.02 9.66 8.59
C TYR A 106 13.43 9.05 8.59
N LYS A 107 14.04 8.76 9.75
CA LYS A 107 15.31 8.02 9.83
C LYS A 107 15.19 6.62 9.26
N TYR A 108 14.14 5.88 9.66
CA TYR A 108 13.86 4.54 9.13
C TYR A 108 13.73 4.57 7.60
N ALA A 109 12.94 5.48 7.06
CA ALA A 109 12.75 5.62 5.62
C ALA A 109 14.05 5.89 4.86
N GLN A 110 14.99 6.63 5.47
CA GLN A 110 16.32 6.91 4.91
C GLN A 110 17.33 5.75 5.10
N GLY A 111 16.91 4.61 5.69
CA GLY A 111 17.76 3.43 5.86
C GLY A 111 18.51 3.36 7.18
N GLU A 112 18.21 4.22 8.15
CA GLU A 112 18.77 4.14 9.49
C GLU A 112 18.07 3.03 10.30
N THR A 113 18.77 2.46 11.27
CA THR A 113 18.20 1.55 12.25
C THR A 113 17.45 2.35 13.32
N ILE A 114 16.21 1.96 13.61
CA ILE A 114 15.44 2.51 14.73
C ILE A 114 14.97 1.39 15.67
N LYS A 115 14.43 1.75 16.82
CA LYS A 115 13.80 0.78 17.71
C LYS A 115 12.37 0.51 17.26
N HIS A 116 12.00 -0.76 17.12
CA HIS A 116 10.60 -1.15 17.13
C HIS A 116 9.99 -0.82 18.50
N PRO A 117 8.71 -0.45 18.61
CA PRO A 117 8.08 -0.16 19.91
C PRO A 117 8.20 -1.30 20.95
N MET A 118 8.39 -2.54 20.52
CA MET A 118 8.70 -3.69 21.38
C MET A 118 10.18 -3.78 21.85
N GLY A 119 11.03 -2.81 21.45
CA GLY A 119 12.42 -2.66 21.93
C GLY A 119 13.52 -3.28 21.08
N PHE A 120 13.22 -4.11 20.08
CA PHE A 120 14.23 -4.65 19.17
C PHE A 120 14.55 -3.67 18.03
N ASP A 121 15.68 -3.89 17.36
CA ASP A 121 16.10 -3.06 16.24
C ASP A 121 15.38 -3.45 14.95
N ILE A 122 14.94 -2.45 14.20
CA ILE A 122 14.38 -2.61 12.85
C ILE A 122 15.08 -1.68 11.87
N LYS A 123 15.20 -2.15 10.64
CA LYS A 123 15.79 -1.40 9.54
C LYS A 123 15.08 -1.76 8.24
N ILE A 124 14.91 -0.77 7.38
CA ILE A 124 14.39 -0.97 6.03
C ILE A 124 15.47 -1.61 5.13
N ASP A 125 15.07 -2.52 4.24
CA ASP A 125 16.02 -3.19 3.33
C ASP A 125 16.49 -2.26 2.21
N THR A 126 15.57 -1.52 1.62
CA THR A 126 15.84 -0.52 0.58
C THR A 126 15.28 0.82 1.05
N PRO A 127 16.10 1.86 1.22
CA PRO A 127 15.62 3.19 1.58
C PRO A 127 14.55 3.70 0.63
N MET A 128 13.62 4.47 1.15
CA MET A 128 12.58 5.15 0.39
C MET A 128 13.10 6.47 -0.19
N ASP A 129 12.49 6.92 -1.28
CA ASP A 129 12.79 8.21 -1.89
C ASP A 129 12.01 9.36 -1.22
N PHE A 130 10.82 9.05 -0.67
CA PHE A 130 9.98 10.04 0.00
C PHE A 130 9.10 9.41 1.08
N MET A 131 8.61 10.24 2.00
CA MET A 131 7.65 9.84 3.03
C MET A 131 6.81 11.03 3.51
N GLY A 132 5.54 10.77 3.80
CA GLY A 132 4.69 11.62 4.63
C GLY A 132 4.27 10.88 5.89
N VAL A 133 4.55 11.43 7.06
CA VAL A 133 3.97 10.94 8.32
C VAL A 133 2.55 11.46 8.39
N THR A 134 1.58 10.57 8.56
CA THR A 134 0.14 10.86 8.50
C THR A 134 -0.56 10.53 9.81
N ASP A 135 0.02 10.98 10.93
CA ASP A 135 -0.63 10.85 12.22
C ASP A 135 -2.05 11.45 12.18
N HIS A 136 -2.99 10.80 12.88
CA HIS A 136 -4.37 11.27 12.98
C HIS A 136 -4.43 12.71 13.48
N SER A 137 -5.17 13.58 12.78
CA SER A 137 -5.40 14.96 13.23
C SER A 137 -6.30 15.03 14.45
N GLU A 138 -7.13 14.01 14.67
CA GLU A 138 -8.03 13.86 15.81
C GLU A 138 -7.22 13.69 17.09
N TYR A 139 -7.23 14.74 17.93
CA TYR A 139 -6.50 14.74 19.20
C TYR A 139 -5.01 14.40 19.07
N VAL A 140 -4.34 14.86 18.00
CA VAL A 140 -2.92 14.57 17.74
C VAL A 140 -2.06 14.87 18.97
N GLY A 141 -1.26 13.89 19.41
CA GLY A 141 -0.39 13.97 20.58
C GLY A 141 -1.08 13.94 21.94
N VAL A 142 -2.41 14.02 22.01
CA VAL A 142 -3.15 14.14 23.27
C VAL A 142 -2.95 12.93 24.17
N THR A 143 -2.99 11.70 23.65
CA THR A 143 -2.80 10.48 24.47
C THR A 143 -1.40 10.42 25.07
N ARG A 144 -0.37 10.78 24.30
CA ARG A 144 1.01 10.88 24.77
C ARG A 144 1.11 11.92 25.90
N GLU A 145 0.60 13.12 25.67
CA GLU A 145 0.64 14.21 26.65
C GLU A 145 -0.16 13.89 27.93
N ALA A 146 -1.32 13.21 27.81
CA ALA A 146 -2.09 12.74 28.96
C ALA A 146 -1.25 11.81 29.86
N ASN A 147 -0.39 10.98 29.27
CA ASN A 147 0.46 10.03 29.97
C ASN A 147 1.88 10.58 30.28
N THR A 148 2.14 11.86 30.01
CA THR A 148 3.39 12.55 30.37
C THR A 148 3.19 13.26 31.71
N PRO A 149 3.82 12.80 32.82
CA PRO A 149 3.65 13.41 34.13
C PRO A 149 3.98 14.89 34.15
N GLY A 150 3.07 15.71 34.66
CA GLY A 150 3.27 17.15 34.78
C GLY A 150 2.92 17.97 33.55
N SER A 151 2.61 17.35 32.41
CA SER A 151 2.11 18.05 31.22
C SER A 151 0.81 18.81 31.51
N PHE A 152 0.48 19.77 30.64
CA PHE A 152 -0.80 20.46 30.70
C PHE A 152 -1.98 19.49 30.58
N VAL A 153 -1.90 18.57 29.61
CA VAL A 153 -2.96 17.59 29.30
C VAL A 153 -3.15 16.61 30.47
N SER A 154 -2.07 16.14 31.12
CA SER A 154 -2.17 15.19 32.24
C SER A 154 -2.98 15.71 33.44
N LYS A 155 -3.21 17.03 33.49
CA LYS A 155 -3.99 17.70 34.57
C LYS A 155 -5.44 17.95 34.18
N LEU A 156 -5.83 17.75 32.93
CA LEU A 156 -7.21 17.96 32.49
C LEU A 156 -8.11 16.84 32.98
N PRO A 157 -9.28 17.14 33.52
CA PRO A 157 -10.27 16.13 33.90
C PRO A 157 -10.67 15.22 32.73
N GLU A 158 -10.79 15.79 31.53
CA GLU A 158 -11.20 15.11 30.32
C GLU A 158 -10.11 14.12 29.80
N ALA A 159 -8.86 14.34 30.18
CA ALA A 159 -7.76 13.45 29.84
C ALA A 159 -7.57 12.28 30.83
N GLN A 160 -8.16 12.35 32.02
CA GLN A 160 -8.01 11.29 33.05
C GLN A 160 -8.37 9.89 32.55
N PRO A 161 -9.44 9.70 31.73
CA PRO A 161 -9.73 8.38 31.15
C PRO A 161 -8.69 7.83 30.18
N MET A 162 -7.77 8.69 29.67
CA MET A 162 -6.68 8.27 28.77
C MET A 162 -5.42 7.86 29.52
N ILE A 163 -5.31 8.16 30.82
CA ILE A 163 -4.13 7.85 31.60
C ILE A 163 -4.09 6.35 31.91
N MET A 164 -2.98 5.71 31.60
CA MET A 164 -2.71 4.30 31.90
C MET A 164 -1.69 4.20 33.04
N LYS A 165 -2.05 3.48 34.11
CA LYS A 165 -1.15 3.17 35.23
C LYS A 165 -0.14 2.08 34.83
N ASP A 166 -0.64 1.07 34.13
CA ASP A 166 0.17 0.04 33.49
C ASP A 166 -0.10 0.03 31.97
N PRO A 167 0.76 0.66 31.16
CA PRO A 167 0.56 0.70 29.71
C PRO A 167 0.57 -0.68 29.04
N ASN A 168 1.09 -1.72 29.69
CA ASN A 168 1.11 -3.09 29.16
C ASN A 168 -0.15 -3.90 29.53
N SER A 169 -1.00 -3.35 30.40
CA SER A 169 -2.27 -3.98 30.76
C SER A 169 -3.26 -3.92 29.60
N LYS A 170 -3.68 -5.10 29.09
CA LYS A 170 -4.71 -5.21 28.06
C LYS A 170 -6.05 -4.60 28.48
N GLU A 171 -6.38 -4.67 29.76
CA GLU A 171 -7.60 -4.07 30.30
C GLU A 171 -7.54 -2.54 30.18
N GLU A 172 -6.43 -1.91 30.58
CA GLU A 172 -6.25 -0.47 30.46
C GLU A 172 -6.18 -0.01 28.99
N GLN A 173 -5.50 -0.74 28.14
CA GLN A 173 -5.47 -0.49 26.69
C GLN A 173 -6.87 -0.51 26.10
N ASN A 174 -7.66 -1.56 26.37
CA ASN A 174 -9.05 -1.68 25.91
C ASN A 174 -9.93 -0.55 26.44
N ARG A 175 -9.77 -0.17 27.70
CA ARG A 175 -10.50 0.94 28.32
C ARG A 175 -10.21 2.26 27.60
N VAL A 176 -8.93 2.57 27.37
CA VAL A 176 -8.52 3.80 26.69
C VAL A 176 -8.96 3.78 25.24
N PHE A 177 -8.76 2.69 24.52
CA PHE A 177 -9.21 2.54 23.13
C PHE A 177 -10.73 2.73 22.99
N THR A 178 -11.52 2.12 23.89
CA THR A 178 -12.98 2.31 23.93
C THR A 178 -13.35 3.78 24.19
N TYR A 179 -12.59 4.46 25.05
CA TYR A 179 -12.79 5.88 25.29
C TYR A 179 -12.49 6.73 24.05
N LEU A 180 -11.39 6.45 23.33
CA LEU A 180 -11.05 7.12 22.07
C LEU A 180 -12.12 6.93 21.00
N LEU A 181 -12.66 5.72 20.84
CA LEU A 181 -13.78 5.47 19.91
C LEU A 181 -15.00 6.33 20.25
N LYS A 182 -15.32 6.51 21.55
CA LYS A 182 -16.40 7.41 21.99
C LYS A 182 -16.10 8.87 21.70
N LEU A 183 -14.84 9.29 21.85
CA LEU A 183 -14.42 10.66 21.53
C LEU A 183 -14.55 10.95 20.02
N ASN A 184 -14.18 10.01 19.18
CA ASN A 184 -14.24 10.17 17.71
C ASN A 184 -15.67 10.07 17.15
N SER A 185 -16.56 9.32 17.82
CA SER A 185 -17.95 9.14 17.38
C SER A 185 -18.94 10.10 18.08
N GLY A 186 -18.52 10.76 19.16
CA GLY A 186 -19.33 11.66 19.99
C GLY A 186 -19.17 13.14 19.67
N ALA A 187 -19.65 13.98 20.57
CA ALA A 187 -19.40 15.42 20.50
C ALA A 187 -17.92 15.69 20.86
N PRO A 188 -17.22 16.54 20.09
CA PRO A 188 -15.82 16.87 20.36
C PRO A 188 -15.60 17.47 21.75
N VAL A 189 -14.54 17.02 22.42
CA VAL A 189 -14.16 17.51 23.74
C VAL A 189 -13.22 18.71 23.58
N LYS A 190 -13.77 19.91 23.66
CA LYS A 190 -13.06 21.17 23.38
C LYS A 190 -11.76 21.34 24.18
N ALA A 191 -11.74 20.88 25.44
CA ALA A 191 -10.54 20.97 26.29
C ALA A 191 -9.35 20.17 25.72
N LEU A 192 -9.60 19.08 25.00
CA LEU A 192 -8.59 18.25 24.36
C LEU A 192 -8.20 18.75 22.96
N MET A 193 -8.96 19.68 22.40
CA MET A 193 -8.69 20.35 21.12
C MET A 193 -7.99 21.71 21.30
N ASP A 194 -7.49 22.02 22.51
CA ASP A 194 -6.83 23.31 22.74
C ASP A 194 -5.64 23.48 21.79
N PRO A 195 -5.56 24.61 21.05
CA PRO A 195 -4.43 24.91 20.16
C PRO A 195 -3.05 24.84 20.82
N LYS A 196 -2.98 25.03 22.17
CA LYS A 196 -1.74 24.78 22.93
C LYS A 196 -1.21 23.35 22.83
N ILE A 197 -2.08 22.41 22.48
CA ILE A 197 -1.73 21.00 22.28
C ILE A 197 -1.58 20.73 20.80
N THR A 198 -2.69 20.81 20.06
CA THR A 198 -2.77 20.39 18.66
C THR A 198 -1.88 21.19 17.74
N SER A 199 -1.86 22.54 17.91
CA SER A 199 -0.97 23.42 17.12
C SER A 199 0.50 23.21 17.45
N THR A 200 0.85 22.94 18.70
CA THR A 200 2.25 22.70 19.11
C THR A 200 2.76 21.39 18.49
N VAL A 201 1.98 20.32 18.59
CA VAL A 201 2.33 19.01 18.02
C VAL A 201 2.41 19.07 16.50
N TRP A 202 1.46 19.74 15.85
CA TRP A 202 1.47 19.92 14.40
C TRP A 202 2.69 20.70 13.91
N LYS A 203 3.04 21.82 14.54
CA LYS A 203 4.23 22.61 14.19
C LYS A 203 5.53 21.84 14.39
N GLU A 204 5.59 21.00 15.40
CA GLU A 204 6.75 20.11 15.60
C GLU A 204 6.82 19.04 14.49
N ASN A 205 5.68 18.46 14.05
CA ASN A 205 5.65 17.53 12.92
C ASN A 205 6.14 18.21 11.63
N VAL A 206 5.66 19.41 11.34
CA VAL A 206 6.11 20.23 10.19
C VAL A 206 7.61 20.47 10.24
N LYS A 207 8.15 20.88 11.41
CA LYS A 207 9.58 21.09 11.62
C LYS A 207 10.40 19.82 11.38
N LEU A 208 9.97 18.67 11.91
CA LEU A 208 10.66 17.39 11.71
C LEU A 208 10.63 16.95 10.24
N ALA A 209 9.55 17.22 9.52
CA ALA A 209 9.49 17.00 8.08
C ALA A 209 10.47 17.90 7.31
N ASP A 210 10.61 19.18 7.72
CA ASP A 210 11.58 20.10 7.10
C ASP A 210 13.02 19.70 7.37
N GLU A 211 13.34 19.28 8.59
CA GLU A 211 14.68 18.80 8.98
C GLU A 211 15.06 17.51 8.24
N ALA A 212 14.10 16.62 7.98
CA ALA A 212 14.33 15.38 7.25
C ALA A 212 14.42 15.57 5.73
N ASN A 213 13.86 16.67 5.18
CA ASN A 213 13.79 16.91 3.75
C ASN A 213 15.16 17.27 3.16
N LYS A 214 15.64 16.45 2.22
CA LYS A 214 16.94 16.60 1.54
C LYS A 214 16.73 16.52 0.04
N PRO A 215 16.39 17.65 -0.64
CA PRO A 215 16.11 17.67 -2.08
C PRO A 215 17.17 16.91 -2.89
N GLY A 216 16.73 16.07 -3.83
CA GLY A 216 17.59 15.19 -4.60
C GLY A 216 17.97 13.85 -3.93
N LYS A 217 17.70 13.69 -2.63
CA LYS A 217 18.03 12.46 -1.88
C LYS A 217 16.81 11.84 -1.20
N PHE A 218 16.09 12.64 -0.43
CA PHE A 218 14.90 12.20 0.30
C PHE A 218 13.91 13.36 0.44
N THR A 219 12.67 13.13 0.08
CA THR A 219 11.59 14.11 0.25
C THR A 219 10.71 13.76 1.45
N ALA A 220 10.62 14.65 2.43
CA ALA A 220 9.68 14.54 3.54
C ALA A 220 8.53 15.53 3.35
N PHE A 221 7.28 15.06 3.41
CA PHE A 221 6.08 15.88 3.26
C PHE A 221 5.51 16.32 4.60
N CYS A 222 4.94 17.52 4.63
CA CYS A 222 3.98 17.92 5.66
C CYS A 222 2.63 17.29 5.32
N SER A 223 2.17 16.40 6.15
CA SER A 223 0.99 15.59 5.93
C SER A 223 0.33 15.16 7.23
N TYR A 224 -0.93 14.78 7.16
CA TYR A 224 -1.68 14.26 8.29
C TYR A 224 -2.84 13.39 7.78
N GLU A 225 -3.46 12.61 8.66
CA GLU A 225 -4.69 11.91 8.36
C GLU A 225 -5.90 12.61 8.95
N TRP A 226 -6.91 12.82 8.11
CA TRP A 226 -8.27 13.16 8.48
C TRP A 226 -9.08 11.87 8.62
N THR A 227 -9.47 11.51 9.85
CA THR A 227 -9.98 10.20 10.23
C THR A 227 -11.47 10.23 10.52
N SER A 228 -12.30 10.30 9.52
CA SER A 228 -13.75 10.27 9.66
C SER A 228 -14.27 8.83 9.74
N MET A 229 -15.05 8.52 10.79
CA MET A 229 -15.61 7.19 11.04
C MET A 229 -17.11 7.20 11.35
N PRO A 230 -17.98 7.73 10.48
CA PRO A 230 -19.42 7.78 10.73
C PRO A 230 -20.00 6.36 10.81
N GLY A 231 -20.56 5.99 11.98
CA GLY A 231 -21.07 4.65 12.22
C GLY A 231 -20.00 3.55 12.08
N ASN A 232 -18.78 3.85 12.48
CA ASN A 232 -17.57 3.00 12.39
C ASN A 232 -17.14 2.63 10.95
N ARG A 233 -17.58 3.39 9.94
CA ARG A 233 -17.19 3.20 8.55
C ARG A 233 -16.02 4.11 8.22
N ASN A 234 -14.95 3.52 7.69
CA ASN A 234 -13.73 4.27 7.39
C ASN A 234 -13.92 5.17 6.17
N LEU A 235 -13.94 6.48 6.42
CA LEU A 235 -13.91 7.51 5.38
C LEU A 235 -12.64 8.36 5.48
N HIS A 236 -11.51 7.72 5.75
CA HIS A 236 -10.22 8.33 6.05
C HIS A 236 -9.55 8.90 4.79
N ARG A 237 -8.78 10.00 4.96
CA ARG A 237 -7.98 10.65 3.91
C ARG A 237 -6.65 11.13 4.46
N ASN A 238 -5.57 10.78 3.78
CA ASN A 238 -4.26 11.40 4.02
C ASN A 238 -4.14 12.69 3.22
N VAL A 239 -3.89 13.80 3.88
CA VAL A 239 -3.75 15.13 3.28
C VAL A 239 -2.28 15.49 3.17
N PHE A 240 -1.84 15.85 1.95
CA PHE A 240 -0.46 16.18 1.60
C PHE A 240 -0.36 17.62 1.10
N PHE A 241 0.51 18.42 1.71
CA PHE A 241 0.83 19.76 1.24
C PHE A 241 2.01 19.72 0.26
N ARG A 242 1.92 20.53 -0.80
CA ARG A 242 3.00 20.68 -1.79
C ARG A 242 4.25 21.34 -1.20
N ALA A 243 4.05 22.23 -0.23
CA ALA A 243 5.09 22.97 0.47
C ALA A 243 4.69 23.12 1.95
N CYS A 244 5.65 23.32 2.83
CA CYS A 244 5.40 23.36 4.28
C CYS A 244 5.40 24.78 4.87
N GLU A 245 5.82 25.79 4.11
CA GLU A 245 6.08 27.16 4.63
C GLU A 245 4.82 27.92 5.06
N LYS A 246 3.65 27.53 4.51
CA LYS A 246 2.39 28.22 4.75
C LYS A 246 1.26 27.29 5.24
N VAL A 247 1.62 26.11 5.72
CA VAL A 247 0.61 25.20 6.27
C VAL A 247 -0.17 25.88 7.40
N PRO A 248 -1.45 25.51 7.61
CA PRO A 248 -2.26 26.12 8.68
C PRO A 248 -1.67 25.83 10.07
N ASP A 249 -2.08 26.62 11.06
CA ASP A 249 -1.60 26.48 12.45
C ASP A 249 -1.95 25.13 13.08
N TYR A 250 -2.99 24.44 12.59
CA TYR A 250 -3.36 23.08 12.98
C TYR A 250 -4.09 22.39 11.80
N PRO A 251 -4.05 21.05 11.71
CA PRO A 251 -4.73 20.29 10.67
C PRO A 251 -6.25 20.27 10.93
N PHE A 252 -7.03 20.36 9.84
CA PHE A 252 -8.48 20.15 9.93
C PHE A 252 -8.77 18.69 10.24
N SER A 253 -9.61 18.42 11.24
CA SER A 253 -9.90 17.09 11.71
C SER A 253 -11.38 16.71 11.58
N SER A 254 -11.69 15.44 11.71
CA SER A 254 -13.08 14.96 11.74
C SER A 254 -13.84 15.43 12.98
N LEU A 255 -13.13 16.00 13.96
CA LEU A 255 -13.74 16.64 15.13
C LEU A 255 -14.44 17.96 14.79
N GLU A 256 -13.95 18.68 13.75
CA GLU A 256 -14.66 19.85 13.22
C GLU A 256 -15.79 19.41 12.29
N SER A 257 -15.57 18.41 11.45
CA SER A 257 -16.61 17.80 10.64
C SER A 257 -16.18 16.41 10.13
N ASN A 258 -17.06 15.43 10.26
CA ASN A 258 -16.88 14.08 9.73
C ASN A 258 -17.37 13.91 8.29
N ARG A 259 -17.65 15.02 7.56
CA ARG A 259 -18.14 15.02 6.19
C ARG A 259 -17.01 15.28 5.21
N PRO A 260 -16.77 14.41 4.23
CA PRO A 260 -15.74 14.65 3.19
C PRO A 260 -15.93 15.98 2.45
N THR A 261 -17.17 16.41 2.22
CA THR A 261 -17.47 17.68 1.58
C THR A 261 -16.97 18.91 2.37
N ASP A 262 -16.95 18.82 3.71
CA ASP A 262 -16.44 19.91 4.53
C ASP A 262 -14.91 19.91 4.56
N LEU A 263 -14.25 18.75 4.51
CA LEU A 263 -12.82 18.66 4.26
C LEU A 263 -12.45 19.30 2.91
N TRP A 264 -13.19 19.01 1.83
CA TRP A 264 -12.93 19.61 0.52
C TRP A 264 -13.12 21.12 0.52
N ASN A 265 -14.16 21.63 1.20
CA ASN A 265 -14.39 23.07 1.37
C ASN A 265 -13.22 23.74 2.11
N TRP A 266 -12.71 23.09 3.17
CA TRP A 266 -11.54 23.56 3.89
C TRP A 266 -10.29 23.53 2.99
N MET A 267 -10.06 22.47 2.22
CA MET A 267 -8.95 22.37 1.28
C MET A 267 -9.01 23.46 0.22
N ASP A 268 -10.21 23.79 -0.29
CA ASP A 268 -10.40 24.88 -1.23
C ASP A 268 -10.14 26.26 -0.60
N ALA A 269 -10.45 26.43 0.68
CA ALA A 269 -10.09 27.63 1.44
C ALA A 269 -8.57 27.74 1.62
N GLN A 270 -7.88 26.63 1.88
CA GLN A 270 -6.41 26.58 1.95
C GLN A 270 -5.78 26.97 0.60
N ARG A 271 -6.31 26.51 -0.54
CA ARG A 271 -5.83 26.94 -1.87
C ARG A 271 -5.98 28.44 -2.08
N LYS A 272 -7.11 29.03 -1.65
CA LYS A 272 -7.28 30.49 -1.69
C LYS A 272 -6.29 31.23 -0.80
N ALA A 273 -5.82 30.62 0.28
CA ALA A 273 -4.77 31.14 1.15
C ALA A 273 -3.34 30.92 0.60
N GLY A 274 -3.21 30.26 -0.56
CA GLY A 274 -1.93 30.03 -1.25
C GLY A 274 -1.24 28.70 -0.89
N ASN A 275 -1.98 27.74 -0.31
CA ASN A 275 -1.52 26.37 -0.13
C ASN A 275 -1.97 25.48 -1.28
N GLU A 276 -1.07 24.62 -1.76
CA GLU A 276 -1.41 23.53 -2.66
C GLU A 276 -1.46 22.24 -1.85
N LEU A 277 -2.58 21.51 -1.95
CA LEU A 277 -2.78 20.27 -1.20
C LEU A 277 -3.66 19.28 -1.96
N LEU A 278 -3.49 17.99 -1.67
CA LEU A 278 -4.31 16.89 -2.19
C LEU A 278 -4.67 15.91 -1.06
N ALA A 279 -5.73 15.15 -1.24
CA ALA A 279 -6.11 14.07 -0.37
C ALA A 279 -6.03 12.72 -1.08
N ILE A 280 -5.60 11.68 -0.33
CA ILE A 280 -5.56 10.29 -0.75
C ILE A 280 -6.58 9.53 0.09
N SER A 281 -7.68 9.09 -0.51
CA SER A 281 -8.65 8.25 0.20
C SER A 281 -8.09 6.84 0.41
N HIS A 282 -8.30 6.27 1.59
CA HIS A 282 -7.81 4.94 1.92
C HIS A 282 -8.82 4.15 2.76
N ASN A 283 -8.54 2.86 3.01
CA ASN A 283 -9.45 1.96 3.71
C ASN A 283 -10.85 1.85 3.06
N ALA A 284 -10.93 2.00 1.74
CA ALA A 284 -12.19 1.91 1.04
C ALA A 284 -12.85 0.53 1.22
N ASN A 285 -12.05 -0.55 1.27
CA ASN A 285 -12.49 -1.93 1.52
C ASN A 285 -13.17 -2.12 2.89
N VAL A 286 -12.98 -1.22 3.83
CA VAL A 286 -13.64 -1.24 5.17
C VAL A 286 -14.59 -0.06 5.39
N SER A 287 -15.05 0.59 4.31
CA SER A 287 -16.00 1.71 4.34
C SER A 287 -17.47 1.30 4.27
N ASP A 288 -17.77 0.01 4.08
CA ASP A 288 -19.13 -0.51 3.89
C ASP A 288 -19.92 0.26 2.79
N GLY A 289 -19.25 0.53 1.66
CA GLY A 289 -19.84 1.19 0.49
C GLY A 289 -19.91 2.71 0.55
N TRP A 290 -19.48 3.35 1.63
CA TRP A 290 -19.61 4.81 1.79
C TRP A 290 -18.48 5.61 1.14
N MET A 291 -17.36 4.97 0.80
CA MET A 291 -16.22 5.68 0.20
C MET A 291 -16.52 6.19 -1.21
N TYR A 292 -17.24 5.41 -2.02
CA TYR A 292 -17.57 5.72 -3.42
C TYR A 292 -19.08 5.65 -3.67
N PRO A 293 -19.85 6.60 -3.13
CA PRO A 293 -21.31 6.63 -3.31
C PRO A 293 -21.68 6.95 -4.76
N VAL A 294 -22.79 6.36 -5.25
CA VAL A 294 -23.30 6.57 -6.62
C VAL A 294 -24.45 7.58 -6.65
N ASP A 295 -25.39 7.46 -5.74
CA ASP A 295 -26.62 8.26 -5.78
C ASP A 295 -26.67 9.34 -4.71
N VAL A 296 -26.25 9.01 -3.50
CA VAL A 296 -26.37 9.87 -2.32
C VAL A 296 -25.07 9.83 -1.52
N ASP A 297 -24.59 11.00 -1.11
CA ASP A 297 -23.55 11.10 -0.08
C ASP A 297 -24.19 10.78 1.28
N GLN A 298 -23.85 9.62 1.84
CA GLN A 298 -24.41 9.13 3.10
C GLN A 298 -24.11 10.02 4.30
N THR A 299 -23.03 10.83 4.23
CA THR A 299 -22.66 11.74 5.33
C THR A 299 -23.52 13.01 5.36
N THR A 300 -24.10 13.38 4.23
CA THR A 300 -24.92 14.60 4.09
C THR A 300 -26.38 14.31 3.77
N GLY A 301 -26.70 13.12 3.26
CA GLY A 301 -28.00 12.74 2.72
C GLY A 301 -28.35 13.47 1.41
N ARG A 302 -27.38 14.13 0.77
CA ARG A 302 -27.60 14.88 -0.48
C ARG A 302 -27.28 14.02 -1.70
N PRO A 303 -27.99 14.22 -2.82
CA PRO A 303 -27.65 13.58 -4.08
C PRO A 303 -26.23 13.93 -4.55
N ILE A 304 -25.58 12.96 -5.20
CA ILE A 304 -24.33 13.19 -5.93
C ILE A 304 -24.68 13.94 -7.22
N ASP A 305 -24.11 15.13 -7.38
CA ASP A 305 -24.27 16.00 -8.55
C ASP A 305 -22.91 16.36 -9.18
N ALA A 306 -22.97 17.14 -10.26
CA ALA A 306 -21.76 17.57 -10.96
C ALA A 306 -20.83 18.42 -10.07
N ALA A 307 -21.37 19.26 -9.20
CA ALA A 307 -20.58 20.11 -8.30
C ALA A 307 -19.86 19.26 -7.24
N TRP A 308 -20.53 18.26 -6.69
CA TRP A 308 -19.92 17.28 -5.77
C TRP A 308 -18.79 16.52 -6.48
N ALA A 309 -19.05 16.04 -7.72
CA ALA A 309 -18.06 15.30 -8.50
C ALA A 309 -16.82 16.13 -8.80
N GLU A 310 -17.01 17.40 -9.19
CA GLU A 310 -15.91 18.34 -9.44
C GLU A 310 -15.10 18.63 -8.18
N ALA A 311 -15.78 18.90 -7.05
CA ALA A 311 -15.11 19.12 -5.77
C ALA A 311 -14.28 17.90 -5.34
N ARG A 312 -14.81 16.69 -5.48
CA ARG A 312 -14.08 15.47 -5.22
C ARG A 312 -12.83 15.36 -6.09
N MET A 313 -12.97 15.45 -7.41
CA MET A 313 -11.86 15.30 -8.35
C MET A 313 -10.78 16.37 -8.22
N ARG A 314 -11.12 17.56 -7.72
CA ARG A 314 -10.13 18.60 -7.38
C ARG A 314 -9.32 18.27 -6.13
N ASN A 315 -9.94 17.63 -5.16
CA ASN A 315 -9.38 17.39 -3.83
C ASN A 315 -8.82 15.97 -3.64
N GLU A 316 -9.58 14.94 -4.04
CA GLU A 316 -9.19 13.53 -3.90
C GLU A 316 -8.68 12.99 -5.24
N ARG A 317 -7.40 13.23 -5.51
CA ARG A 317 -6.77 12.87 -6.79
C ARG A 317 -6.34 11.42 -6.84
N LEU A 318 -6.07 10.81 -5.69
CA LEU A 318 -5.52 9.47 -5.55
C LEU A 318 -6.38 8.62 -4.61
N ILE A 319 -6.28 7.31 -4.82
CA ILE A 319 -6.81 6.29 -3.94
C ILE A 319 -5.69 5.32 -3.55
N GLU A 320 -5.64 4.94 -2.28
CA GLU A 320 -4.79 3.86 -1.81
C GLU A 320 -5.46 2.50 -2.10
N ILE A 321 -4.84 1.72 -2.99
CA ILE A 321 -5.37 0.41 -3.39
C ILE A 321 -4.78 -0.75 -2.59
N LYS A 322 -3.73 -0.51 -1.79
CA LYS A 322 -3.04 -1.54 -1.01
C LYS A 322 -2.42 -0.95 0.24
N GLN A 323 -2.72 -1.60 1.37
CA GLN A 323 -2.10 -1.32 2.66
C GLN A 323 -2.08 -2.57 3.54
N GLY A 324 -1.68 -2.45 4.81
CA GLY A 324 -1.60 -3.56 5.75
C GLY A 324 -2.93 -4.27 6.00
N LYS A 325 -4.06 -3.53 5.99
CA LYS A 325 -5.41 -4.07 6.08
C LYS A 325 -5.97 -4.46 4.70
N GLY A 326 -5.15 -5.08 3.85
CA GLY A 326 -5.56 -5.68 2.58
C GLY A 326 -5.54 -4.74 1.38
N GLN A 327 -6.19 -5.17 0.30
CA GLN A 327 -6.30 -4.44 -0.94
C GLN A 327 -7.70 -3.84 -1.12
N SER A 328 -7.76 -2.70 -1.81
CA SER A 328 -8.98 -2.00 -2.21
C SER A 328 -9.13 -1.93 -3.75
N GLU A 329 -8.40 -2.75 -4.53
CA GLU A 329 -8.52 -2.77 -5.99
C GLU A 329 -9.88 -3.32 -6.42
N THR A 330 -10.19 -4.56 -6.02
CA THR A 330 -11.42 -5.24 -6.38
C THR A 330 -11.78 -6.37 -5.39
N HIS A 331 -12.94 -6.98 -5.59
CA HIS A 331 -13.45 -8.09 -4.77
C HIS A 331 -13.99 -9.21 -5.67
N PRO A 332 -13.87 -10.52 -5.32
CA PRO A 332 -14.36 -11.61 -6.15
C PRO A 332 -15.85 -11.52 -6.53
N LEU A 333 -16.69 -10.97 -5.66
CA LEU A 333 -18.11 -10.76 -5.96
C LEU A 333 -18.38 -9.61 -6.96
N LEU A 334 -17.44 -8.68 -7.12
CA LEU A 334 -17.51 -7.57 -8.09
C LEU A 334 -16.79 -7.91 -9.40
N SER A 335 -15.78 -8.78 -9.33
CA SER A 335 -14.92 -9.19 -10.44
C SER A 335 -14.74 -10.72 -10.46
N PRO A 336 -15.81 -11.50 -10.70
CA PRO A 336 -15.78 -12.96 -10.58
C PRO A 336 -14.87 -13.64 -11.62
N ASN A 337 -14.50 -12.93 -12.68
CA ASN A 337 -13.61 -13.41 -13.73
C ASN A 337 -12.14 -13.02 -13.52
N ASP A 338 -11.80 -12.37 -12.40
CA ASP A 338 -10.44 -11.98 -12.06
C ASP A 338 -9.80 -13.03 -11.13
N GLU A 339 -8.79 -13.74 -11.62
CA GLU A 339 -8.06 -14.76 -10.86
C GLU A 339 -7.32 -14.20 -9.63
N PHE A 340 -7.04 -12.89 -9.62
CA PHE A 340 -6.33 -12.19 -8.52
C PHE A 340 -7.27 -11.36 -7.62
N ALA A 341 -8.59 -11.39 -7.85
CA ALA A 341 -9.53 -10.60 -7.05
C ALA A 341 -9.52 -10.96 -5.55
N SER A 342 -9.10 -12.17 -5.20
CA SER A 342 -9.00 -12.65 -3.81
C SER A 342 -7.67 -12.33 -3.12
N TYR A 343 -6.76 -11.61 -3.79
CA TYR A 343 -5.45 -11.28 -3.22
C TYR A 343 -5.60 -10.40 -1.97
N GLU A 344 -5.05 -10.87 -0.83
CA GLU A 344 -4.97 -10.14 0.45
C GLU A 344 -6.27 -9.37 0.81
N LEU A 345 -7.40 -10.07 0.80
CA LEU A 345 -8.68 -9.50 1.21
C LEU A 345 -8.72 -9.30 2.72
N PHE A 346 -9.25 -8.14 3.13
CA PHE A 346 -9.56 -7.82 4.52
C PHE A 346 -11.04 -7.41 4.61
N GLN A 347 -11.84 -8.15 5.38
CA GLN A 347 -13.31 -8.04 5.38
C GLN A 347 -13.86 -7.83 6.79
N ALA A 348 -13.49 -6.71 7.42
CA ALA A 348 -13.99 -6.34 8.74
C ALA A 348 -14.21 -4.83 8.82
N ILE A 349 -15.28 -4.40 9.50
CA ILE A 349 -15.47 -2.99 9.88
C ILE A 349 -14.74 -2.77 11.20
N LEU A 350 -13.82 -1.83 11.25
CA LEU A 350 -13.00 -1.56 12.42
C LEU A 350 -13.86 -1.03 13.58
N GLY A 351 -13.57 -1.48 14.81
CA GLY A 351 -14.23 -1.00 16.01
C GLY A 351 -15.64 -1.53 16.27
N LEU A 352 -16.12 -2.51 15.49
CA LEU A 352 -17.36 -3.24 15.78
C LEU A 352 -17.05 -4.67 16.25
N PRO A 353 -17.91 -5.30 17.09
CA PRO A 353 -17.81 -6.72 17.43
C PRO A 353 -17.77 -7.60 16.17
N ALA A 354 -17.12 -8.75 16.25
CA ALA A 354 -16.94 -9.66 15.10
C ALA A 354 -18.26 -10.12 14.45
N ASP A 355 -19.35 -10.20 15.21
CA ASP A 355 -20.70 -10.52 14.75
C ASP A 355 -21.42 -9.32 14.10
N GLY A 356 -21.02 -8.09 14.41
CA GLY A 356 -21.56 -6.84 13.85
C GLY A 356 -20.57 -6.07 12.96
N GLY A 357 -19.32 -6.57 12.84
CA GLY A 357 -18.26 -5.93 12.06
C GLY A 357 -18.13 -6.41 10.61
N ARG A 358 -19.12 -7.16 10.11
CA ARG A 358 -19.09 -7.66 8.74
C ARG A 358 -19.44 -6.55 7.74
N ILE A 359 -18.70 -6.53 6.62
CA ILE A 359 -19.02 -5.66 5.49
C ILE A 359 -20.19 -6.27 4.71
N ASP A 360 -21.32 -5.58 4.65
CA ASP A 360 -22.51 -6.01 3.90
C ASP A 360 -22.60 -5.33 2.52
N HIS A 361 -21.98 -4.14 2.36
CA HIS A 361 -22.05 -3.33 1.14
C HIS A 361 -20.66 -3.22 0.49
N ILE A 362 -20.28 -4.17 -0.35
CA ILE A 362 -19.02 -4.16 -1.10
C ILE A 362 -19.03 -3.16 -2.26
N THR A 363 -20.20 -2.88 -2.86
CA THR A 363 -20.35 -1.81 -3.87
C THR A 363 -20.07 -0.46 -3.23
N GLY A 364 -19.19 0.33 -3.87
CA GLY A 364 -18.72 1.61 -3.29
C GLY A 364 -17.52 1.46 -2.34
N SER A 365 -16.97 0.23 -2.18
CA SER A 365 -15.82 -0.07 -1.32
C SER A 365 -14.54 -0.41 -2.10
N PHE A 366 -14.57 -0.50 -3.43
CA PHE A 366 -13.43 -0.94 -4.22
C PHE A 366 -13.19 -0.05 -5.44
N ALA A 367 -11.91 0.21 -5.73
CA ALA A 367 -11.46 1.14 -6.76
C ALA A 367 -11.98 0.82 -8.16
N ARG A 368 -11.88 -0.44 -8.59
CA ARG A 368 -12.32 -0.85 -9.94
C ARG A 368 -13.83 -0.65 -10.11
N GLN A 369 -14.62 -0.97 -9.08
CA GLN A 369 -16.06 -0.70 -9.13
C GLN A 369 -16.33 0.80 -9.19
N ALA A 370 -15.62 1.61 -8.39
CA ALA A 370 -15.75 3.06 -8.43
C ALA A 370 -15.39 3.67 -9.81
N LEU A 371 -14.34 3.15 -10.47
CA LEU A 371 -14.01 3.54 -11.85
C LEU A 371 -15.15 3.20 -12.83
N LYS A 372 -15.76 2.00 -12.70
CA LYS A 372 -16.93 1.60 -13.51
C LYS A 372 -18.13 2.50 -13.25
N ASP A 373 -18.42 2.78 -11.99
CA ASP A 373 -19.51 3.67 -11.59
C ASP A 373 -19.28 5.09 -12.12
N GLY A 374 -18.03 5.58 -12.05
CA GLY A 374 -17.65 6.89 -12.58
C GLY A 374 -17.88 7.06 -14.06
N ILE A 375 -17.49 6.10 -14.90
CA ILE A 375 -17.77 6.15 -16.35
C ILE A 375 -19.27 5.96 -16.66
N THR A 376 -19.99 5.19 -15.84
CA THR A 376 -21.46 5.06 -15.95
C THR A 376 -22.16 6.37 -15.62
N MET A 377 -21.73 7.07 -14.57
CA MET A 377 -22.23 8.41 -14.24
C MET A 377 -21.87 9.44 -15.33
N GLN A 378 -20.69 9.33 -15.94
CA GLN A 378 -20.33 10.15 -17.10
C GLN A 378 -21.31 9.94 -18.26
N ASP A 379 -21.63 8.69 -18.56
CA ASP A 379 -22.51 8.30 -19.66
C ASP A 379 -23.97 8.73 -19.41
N THR A 380 -24.47 8.52 -18.19
CA THR A 380 -25.88 8.71 -17.84
C THR A 380 -26.22 10.08 -17.23
N ARG A 381 -25.23 10.78 -16.64
CA ARG A 381 -25.45 12.03 -15.87
C ARG A 381 -24.53 13.18 -16.32
N GLY A 382 -23.54 12.92 -17.19
CA GLY A 382 -22.63 13.93 -17.74
C GLY A 382 -21.43 14.31 -16.85
N TYR A 383 -21.18 13.60 -15.74
CA TYR A 383 -20.03 13.86 -14.86
C TYR A 383 -19.45 12.56 -14.31
N ASN A 384 -18.16 12.59 -13.90
CA ASN A 384 -17.44 11.45 -13.35
C ASN A 384 -16.64 11.85 -12.10
N PRO A 385 -17.04 11.40 -10.90
CA PRO A 385 -16.35 11.72 -9.64
C PRO A 385 -15.15 10.80 -9.32
N TYR A 386 -14.81 9.83 -10.17
CA TYR A 386 -13.90 8.73 -9.86
C TYR A 386 -12.75 8.56 -10.86
N LYS A 387 -12.23 9.66 -11.42
CA LYS A 387 -11.03 9.67 -12.29
C LYS A 387 -9.73 9.76 -11.48
N PHE A 388 -9.53 8.90 -10.51
CA PHE A 388 -8.38 8.94 -9.63
C PHE A 388 -7.18 8.12 -10.15
N GLY A 389 -5.98 8.44 -9.65
CA GLY A 389 -4.77 7.63 -9.75
C GLY A 389 -4.67 6.66 -8.57
N MET A 390 -3.72 5.73 -8.64
CA MET A 390 -3.53 4.67 -7.64
C MET A 390 -2.27 4.91 -6.82
N ALA A 391 -2.36 4.67 -5.52
CA ALA A 391 -1.29 4.77 -4.53
C ALA A 391 -1.24 3.50 -3.66
N GLY A 392 -0.21 3.34 -2.86
CA GLY A 392 -0.11 2.33 -1.81
C GLY A 392 0.49 2.93 -0.56
N GLY A 393 0.18 2.38 0.60
CA GLY A 393 0.71 2.80 1.88
C GLY A 393 0.79 1.62 2.85
N SER A 394 1.28 1.82 4.06
CA SER A 394 1.35 0.75 5.05
C SER A 394 0.23 0.78 6.09
N ASP A 395 -0.17 1.94 6.51
CA ASP A 395 -1.02 2.15 7.70
C ASP A 395 -0.39 1.53 8.96
N SER A 396 0.95 1.48 8.98
CA SER A 396 1.68 0.95 10.14
C SER A 396 1.70 1.98 11.27
N HIS A 397 1.50 1.48 12.48
CA HIS A 397 1.47 2.28 13.71
C HIS A 397 2.77 2.16 14.51
N ASN A 398 3.85 1.66 13.87
CA ASN A 398 5.15 1.41 14.49
C ASN A 398 6.23 2.43 14.10
N SER A 399 5.89 3.57 13.48
CA SER A 399 6.82 4.55 12.89
C SER A 399 7.74 3.95 11.82
N ALA A 400 7.36 2.80 11.28
CA ALA A 400 8.14 2.05 10.30
C ALA A 400 7.20 1.25 9.41
N SER A 401 7.48 1.23 8.12
CA SER A 401 6.67 0.56 7.10
C SER A 401 7.23 -0.82 6.77
N PRO A 402 6.65 -1.93 7.27
CA PRO A 402 7.05 -3.26 6.87
C PRO A 402 6.45 -3.59 5.50
N TYR A 403 7.17 -3.33 4.42
CA TYR A 403 6.66 -3.56 3.07
C TYR A 403 7.05 -4.92 2.46
N ARG A 404 7.93 -5.69 3.12
CA ARG A 404 8.39 -6.99 2.62
C ARG A 404 7.84 -8.17 3.41
N GLN A 405 7.53 -9.27 2.73
CA GLN A 405 7.04 -10.51 3.34
C GLN A 405 8.07 -11.16 4.28
N ASP A 406 9.35 -11.07 3.96
CA ASP A 406 10.46 -11.66 4.72
C ASP A 406 10.99 -10.77 5.85
N ASN A 407 10.56 -9.49 5.88
CA ASN A 407 10.87 -8.51 6.93
C ASN A 407 9.59 -7.91 7.53
N PHE A 408 8.55 -8.72 7.73
CA PHE A 408 7.30 -8.28 8.36
C PHE A 408 7.42 -8.38 9.88
N PHE A 409 7.36 -7.23 10.56
CA PHE A 409 7.45 -7.13 12.03
C PHE A 409 6.14 -6.70 12.70
N GLY A 410 5.02 -6.74 11.96
CA GLY A 410 3.70 -6.30 12.42
C GLY A 410 3.42 -4.83 12.14
N LEU A 411 2.16 -4.45 12.29
CA LEU A 411 1.66 -3.09 12.06
C LEU A 411 1.38 -2.36 13.38
N HIS A 412 1.11 -3.10 14.47
CA HIS A 412 0.69 -2.58 15.76
C HIS A 412 1.44 -3.30 16.89
N ALA A 413 2.31 -2.60 17.62
CA ALA A 413 3.24 -3.22 18.58
C ALA A 413 2.57 -4.19 19.57
N ASP A 414 1.46 -3.78 20.20
CA ASP A 414 0.79 -4.58 21.21
C ASP A 414 -0.13 -5.66 20.64
N ALA A 415 -0.51 -5.59 19.37
CA ALA A 415 -1.38 -6.57 18.73
C ALA A 415 -0.57 -7.66 18.01
N ASP A 416 0.44 -7.27 17.22
CA ASP A 416 1.15 -8.15 16.31
C ASP A 416 2.69 -7.92 16.28
N GLY A 417 3.23 -7.17 17.23
CA GLY A 417 4.65 -6.82 17.29
C GLY A 417 5.60 -8.00 17.60
N SER A 418 5.11 -9.17 18.02
CA SER A 418 5.91 -10.40 18.14
C SER A 418 5.32 -11.54 17.31
N ILE A 419 6.12 -12.57 17.03
CA ILE A 419 5.67 -13.74 16.26
C ILE A 419 4.48 -14.41 16.95
N GLU A 420 4.57 -14.61 18.27
CA GLU A 420 3.50 -15.23 19.06
C GLU A 420 2.20 -14.44 18.98
N ARG A 421 2.28 -13.12 19.05
CA ARG A 421 1.10 -12.24 18.92
C ARG A 421 0.50 -12.30 17.53
N ARG A 422 1.32 -12.27 16.47
CA ARG A 422 0.86 -12.39 15.08
C ARG A 422 0.10 -13.69 14.82
N PHE A 423 0.53 -14.81 15.41
CA PHE A 423 -0.15 -16.09 15.27
C PHE A 423 -1.30 -16.32 16.27
N ALA A 424 -1.39 -15.53 17.34
CA ALA A 424 -2.52 -15.58 18.28
C ALA A 424 -3.85 -15.07 17.70
N GLY A 425 -3.81 -14.18 16.72
CA GLY A 425 -4.91 -13.94 15.82
C GLY A 425 -5.95 -12.88 16.22
N VAL A 426 -5.81 -12.11 17.32
CA VAL A 426 -6.86 -11.16 17.72
C VAL A 426 -6.28 -9.80 18.13
N LEU A 427 -6.83 -8.72 17.56
CA LEU A 427 -6.56 -7.33 17.96
C LEU A 427 -7.31 -6.91 19.23
N ILE A 428 -6.90 -5.75 19.78
CA ILE A 428 -7.65 -5.02 20.81
C ILE A 428 -9.11 -4.81 20.34
N GLY A 429 -10.06 -5.15 21.19
CA GLY A 429 -11.49 -5.11 20.87
C GLY A 429 -12.05 -6.39 20.23
N GLY A 430 -11.23 -7.41 19.97
CA GLY A 430 -11.69 -8.74 19.51
C GLY A 430 -12.32 -8.78 18.13
N THR A 431 -12.07 -7.77 17.29
CA THR A 431 -12.80 -7.58 16.03
C THR A 431 -11.99 -7.95 14.79
N MET A 432 -10.68 -8.18 14.92
CA MET A 432 -9.80 -8.35 13.77
C MET A 432 -8.78 -9.47 13.98
N ASP A 433 -8.69 -10.38 13.02
CA ASP A 433 -7.64 -11.39 12.98
C ASP A 433 -6.38 -10.81 12.34
N VAL A 434 -5.33 -10.57 13.14
CA VAL A 434 -4.06 -10.02 12.67
C VAL A 434 -3.36 -10.90 11.62
N ARG A 435 -3.76 -12.16 11.47
CA ARG A 435 -3.25 -13.04 10.39
C ARG A 435 -3.74 -12.62 9.01
N LEU A 436 -4.82 -11.81 8.94
CA LEU A 436 -5.29 -11.19 7.70
C LEU A 436 -4.48 -9.95 7.34
N GLU A 437 -3.75 -9.37 8.29
CA GLU A 437 -2.83 -8.29 8.00
C GLU A 437 -1.64 -8.78 7.16
N ASN A 438 -1.04 -7.86 6.44
CA ASN A 438 0.04 -8.18 5.51
C ASN A 438 1.00 -6.98 5.41
N PRO A 439 2.20 -7.18 4.84
CA PRO A 439 3.10 -6.07 4.56
C PRO A 439 2.39 -4.97 3.78
N GLY A 440 2.71 -3.74 4.12
CA GLY A 440 2.15 -2.55 3.50
C GLY A 440 2.40 -2.47 2.00
N GLY A 441 1.70 -1.54 1.35
CA GLY A 441 2.03 -1.07 0.02
C GLY A 441 3.01 0.09 0.07
N LEU A 442 3.50 0.50 -1.10
CA LEU A 442 4.21 1.76 -1.31
C LEU A 442 3.62 2.47 -2.52
N THR A 443 3.75 3.79 -2.54
CA THR A 443 3.40 4.61 -3.70
C THR A 443 4.61 4.76 -4.61
N GLY A 444 4.49 4.32 -5.86
CA GLY A 444 5.42 4.65 -6.94
C GLY A 444 4.97 5.93 -7.66
N VAL A 445 5.92 6.83 -7.93
CA VAL A 445 5.63 8.12 -8.57
C VAL A 445 6.62 8.35 -9.71
N TRP A 446 6.15 8.78 -10.87
CA TRP A 446 6.98 9.22 -11.98
C TRP A 446 7.15 10.74 -11.93
N ALA A 447 8.29 11.20 -11.43
CA ALA A 447 8.60 12.62 -11.27
C ALA A 447 9.93 13.00 -11.93
N GLU A 448 10.07 14.26 -12.27
CA GLU A 448 11.24 14.82 -12.94
C GLU A 448 12.48 14.80 -12.02
N GLU A 449 12.25 15.00 -10.70
CA GLU A 449 13.30 15.04 -9.67
C GLU A 449 12.75 14.67 -8.29
N ASN A 450 13.61 14.31 -7.36
CA ASN A 450 13.21 14.03 -5.97
C ASN A 450 13.14 15.32 -5.16
N THR A 451 12.05 16.06 -5.31
CA THR A 451 11.72 17.26 -4.53
C THR A 451 10.24 17.25 -4.15
N ARG A 452 9.85 17.95 -3.08
CA ARG A 452 8.43 18.07 -2.67
C ARG A 452 7.55 18.49 -3.85
N ALA A 453 7.95 19.55 -4.54
CA ALA A 453 7.18 20.08 -5.65
C ALA A 453 7.01 19.05 -6.78
N SER A 454 8.11 18.43 -7.25
CA SER A 454 8.06 17.52 -8.39
C SER A 454 7.31 16.23 -8.07
N ILE A 455 7.50 15.64 -6.88
CA ILE A 455 6.76 14.44 -6.46
C ILE A 455 5.28 14.78 -6.24
N TRP A 456 4.97 15.89 -5.56
CA TRP A 456 3.58 16.31 -5.35
C TRP A 456 2.85 16.60 -6.67
N ASP A 457 3.52 17.30 -7.61
CA ASP A 457 2.95 17.59 -8.92
C ASP A 457 2.66 16.31 -9.71
N ALA A 458 3.53 15.30 -9.59
CA ALA A 458 3.31 13.97 -10.16
C ALA A 458 2.12 13.25 -9.51
N MET A 459 1.98 13.31 -8.18
CA MET A 459 0.80 12.80 -7.49
C MET A 459 -0.46 13.55 -7.92
N TYR A 460 -0.42 14.86 -8.06
CA TYR A 460 -1.57 15.66 -8.46
C TYR A 460 -2.00 15.38 -9.90
N ARG A 461 -1.06 15.16 -10.84
CA ARG A 461 -1.37 14.71 -12.21
C ARG A 461 -1.67 13.21 -12.30
N LYS A 462 -1.61 12.47 -11.18
CA LYS A 462 -1.93 11.05 -11.03
C LYS A 462 -0.98 10.12 -11.79
N GLU A 463 0.24 10.52 -12.01
CA GLU A 463 1.27 9.68 -12.62
C GLU A 463 1.93 8.79 -11.56
N THR A 464 1.08 7.95 -10.95
CA THR A 464 1.38 7.13 -9.79
C THR A 464 0.89 5.71 -9.99
N PHE A 465 1.44 4.80 -9.21
CA PHE A 465 1.00 3.41 -9.11
C PHE A 465 1.23 2.89 -7.69
N GLY A 466 0.37 2.01 -7.22
CA GLY A 466 0.58 1.30 -5.95
C GLY A 466 1.34 0.00 -6.18
N VAL A 467 2.26 -0.34 -5.28
CA VAL A 467 2.90 -1.66 -5.22
C VAL A 467 2.52 -2.35 -3.92
N SER A 468 2.50 -3.69 -3.94
CA SER A 468 2.20 -4.51 -2.76
C SER A 468 3.46 -4.86 -1.95
N GLY A 469 4.48 -4.00 -2.00
CA GLY A 469 5.75 -4.09 -1.31
C GLY A 469 6.95 -3.94 -2.23
N PRO A 470 7.27 -4.90 -3.11
CA PRO A 470 8.44 -4.83 -4.00
C PRO A 470 8.43 -3.57 -4.87
N HIS A 471 9.62 -2.98 -5.09
CA HIS A 471 9.81 -1.77 -5.90
C HIS A 471 9.72 -2.07 -7.41
N ILE A 472 8.64 -2.72 -7.84
CA ILE A 472 8.36 -2.97 -9.25
C ILE A 472 8.09 -1.64 -9.93
N LYS A 473 8.88 -1.31 -10.96
CA LYS A 473 8.62 -0.12 -11.78
C LYS A 473 7.60 -0.48 -12.84
N LEU A 474 6.56 0.33 -12.96
CA LEU A 474 5.50 0.15 -13.96
C LEU A 474 5.31 1.45 -14.74
N ARG A 475 5.38 1.40 -16.08
CA ARG A 475 4.94 2.49 -16.97
C ARG A 475 3.77 2.04 -17.82
N PHE A 476 2.84 2.95 -18.03
CA PHE A 476 1.68 2.71 -18.85
C PHE A 476 1.30 3.99 -19.60
N PHE A 477 1.31 3.94 -20.91
CA PHE A 477 0.93 5.06 -21.78
C PHE A 477 -0.16 4.64 -22.74
N GLY A 478 -1.08 5.54 -23.06
CA GLY A 478 -2.10 5.36 -24.06
C GLY A 478 -1.99 6.36 -25.20
N GLY A 479 -2.29 5.91 -26.43
CA GLY A 479 -2.24 6.75 -27.63
C GLY A 479 -3.06 6.17 -28.76
N TRP A 480 -3.11 6.86 -29.90
CA TRP A 480 -3.85 6.43 -31.07
C TRP A 480 -2.97 5.88 -32.21
N GLY A 481 -1.68 5.73 -31.97
CA GLY A 481 -0.75 5.35 -33.04
C GLY A 481 0.52 4.65 -32.59
N TYR A 482 0.55 4.09 -31.38
CA TYR A 482 1.70 3.28 -30.96
C TYR A 482 1.75 1.99 -31.76
N THR A 483 2.90 1.74 -32.37
CA THR A 483 3.17 0.51 -33.11
C THR A 483 4.04 -0.44 -32.27
N LYS A 484 4.13 -1.70 -32.67
CA LYS A 484 4.91 -2.71 -31.93
C LYS A 484 6.40 -2.34 -31.84
N GLU A 485 6.92 -1.67 -32.86
CA GLU A 485 8.31 -1.23 -32.95
C GLU A 485 8.68 -0.23 -31.84
N LEU A 486 7.69 0.51 -31.30
CA LEU A 486 7.93 1.41 -30.17
C LEU A 486 8.50 0.67 -28.95
N ALA A 487 8.09 -0.57 -28.72
CA ALA A 487 8.60 -1.36 -27.60
C ALA A 487 10.11 -1.62 -27.71
N ASP A 488 10.68 -1.65 -28.90
CA ASP A 488 12.09 -1.93 -29.15
C ASP A 488 12.93 -0.66 -29.35
N ALA A 489 12.30 0.51 -29.43
CA ALA A 489 12.99 1.79 -29.60
C ALA A 489 13.78 2.17 -28.33
N ARG A 490 15.00 2.70 -28.50
CA ARG A 490 15.84 3.13 -27.36
C ARG A 490 15.23 4.31 -26.59
N ASP A 491 14.60 5.21 -27.31
CA ASP A 491 13.95 6.44 -26.80
C ASP A 491 12.42 6.28 -26.68
N TRP A 492 11.95 5.06 -26.45
CA TRP A 492 10.53 4.73 -26.42
C TRP A 492 9.73 5.58 -25.40
N VAL A 493 10.34 5.93 -24.26
CA VAL A 493 9.70 6.78 -23.24
C VAL A 493 9.43 8.18 -23.79
N LYS A 494 10.43 8.78 -24.43
CA LYS A 494 10.29 10.10 -25.07
C LYS A 494 9.21 10.07 -26.15
N GLN A 495 9.21 9.03 -26.99
CA GLN A 495 8.19 8.86 -28.04
C GLN A 495 6.80 8.62 -27.44
N ALA A 496 6.69 7.87 -26.34
CA ALA A 496 5.42 7.62 -25.67
C ALA A 496 4.80 8.92 -25.11
N TYR A 497 5.59 9.77 -24.46
CA TYR A 497 5.12 11.10 -24.02
C TYR A 497 4.76 12.03 -25.18
N ALA A 498 5.51 11.96 -26.31
CA ALA A 498 5.28 12.84 -27.45
C ALA A 498 4.00 12.49 -28.23
N ASN A 499 3.62 11.21 -28.26
CA ASN A 499 2.55 10.67 -29.12
C ASN A 499 1.32 10.17 -28.34
N GLY A 500 1.27 10.39 -27.03
CA GLY A 500 0.16 9.95 -26.19
C GLY A 500 0.21 10.54 -24.80
N VAL A 501 -0.43 9.85 -23.84
CA VAL A 501 -0.56 10.30 -22.46
C VAL A 501 -0.09 9.22 -21.48
N PRO A 502 0.53 9.60 -20.35
CA PRO A 502 0.92 8.65 -19.31
C PRO A 502 -0.28 8.19 -18.48
N MET A 503 -0.05 7.20 -17.60
CA MET A 503 -1.00 6.80 -16.57
C MET A 503 -1.53 8.00 -15.79
N GLY A 504 -2.79 7.94 -15.35
CA GLY A 504 -3.49 9.01 -14.64
C GLY A 504 -4.11 10.08 -15.51
N ALA A 505 -3.75 10.17 -16.80
CA ALA A 505 -4.31 11.13 -17.74
C ALA A 505 -5.55 10.60 -18.49
N ASP A 506 -6.32 11.51 -19.05
CA ASP A 506 -7.40 11.17 -19.99
C ASP A 506 -6.80 11.03 -21.40
N LEU A 507 -7.11 9.93 -22.09
CA LEU A 507 -6.76 9.78 -23.50
C LEU A 507 -7.57 10.81 -24.33
N PRO A 508 -6.92 11.61 -25.18
CA PRO A 508 -7.61 12.54 -26.06
C PRO A 508 -8.65 11.84 -26.95
N ALA A 509 -9.64 12.59 -27.42
CA ALA A 509 -10.60 12.07 -28.39
C ALA A 509 -9.87 11.48 -29.63
N MET A 510 -10.50 10.49 -30.25
CA MET A 510 -9.97 9.85 -31.46
C MET A 510 -9.70 10.92 -32.53
N PRO A 511 -8.52 10.88 -33.18
CA PRO A 511 -8.18 11.86 -34.23
C PRO A 511 -9.20 11.85 -35.37
N THR A 512 -9.46 13.03 -35.96
CA THR A 512 -10.32 13.16 -37.12
C THR A 512 -9.78 12.32 -38.29
N GLY A 513 -10.62 11.48 -38.88
CA GLY A 513 -10.24 10.54 -39.92
C GLY A 513 -9.74 9.18 -39.43
N GLY A 514 -9.59 8.99 -38.13
CA GLY A 514 -9.17 7.72 -37.51
C GLY A 514 -10.27 6.64 -37.42
N LYS A 515 -11.27 6.68 -38.29
CA LYS A 515 -12.37 5.69 -38.28
C LYS A 515 -11.82 4.27 -38.39
N GLY A 516 -12.10 3.45 -37.38
CA GLY A 516 -11.57 2.09 -37.28
C GLY A 516 -10.21 1.96 -36.58
N THR A 517 -9.63 3.07 -36.09
CA THR A 517 -8.41 3.05 -35.27
C THR A 517 -8.78 2.79 -33.81
N ALA A 518 -8.26 1.72 -33.22
CA ALA A 518 -8.37 1.46 -31.80
C ALA A 518 -7.21 2.12 -31.01
N PRO A 519 -7.41 2.47 -29.74
CA PRO A 519 -6.33 2.97 -28.91
C PRO A 519 -5.28 1.90 -28.68
N SER A 520 -4.03 2.30 -28.70
CA SER A 520 -2.89 1.44 -28.41
C SER A 520 -2.18 1.91 -27.15
N PHE A 521 -1.63 0.94 -26.41
CA PHE A 521 -1.02 1.16 -25.12
C PHE A 521 0.38 0.54 -25.10
N VAL A 522 1.37 1.32 -24.68
CA VAL A 522 2.68 0.76 -24.34
C VAL A 522 2.75 0.54 -22.84
N VAL A 523 3.06 -0.67 -22.44
CA VAL A 523 3.23 -1.07 -21.03
C VAL A 523 4.60 -1.69 -20.82
N TRP A 524 5.23 -1.35 -19.72
CA TRP A 524 6.55 -1.81 -19.32
C TRP A 524 6.60 -1.99 -17.81
N ALA A 525 7.16 -3.12 -17.36
CA ALA A 525 7.44 -3.38 -15.96
C ALA A 525 8.83 -3.99 -15.80
N VAL A 526 9.53 -3.57 -14.73
CA VAL A 526 10.80 -4.16 -14.27
C VAL A 526 10.65 -4.58 -12.82
N LYS A 527 11.08 -5.80 -12.52
CA LYS A 527 11.07 -6.35 -11.16
C LYS A 527 11.90 -5.51 -10.19
N ASP A 528 11.59 -5.59 -8.91
CA ASP A 528 12.49 -5.18 -7.84
C ASP A 528 13.75 -6.08 -7.90
N PRO A 529 14.97 -5.51 -7.88
CA PRO A 529 16.21 -6.31 -7.90
C PRO A 529 16.27 -7.39 -6.81
N SER A 530 15.68 -7.13 -5.65
CA SER A 530 15.69 -8.02 -4.47
C SER A 530 14.46 -8.92 -4.34
N SER A 531 13.51 -8.89 -5.30
CA SER A 531 12.28 -9.65 -5.27
C SER A 531 12.17 -10.68 -6.41
N ALA A 532 10.97 -11.22 -6.60
CA ALA A 532 10.66 -12.24 -7.58
C ALA A 532 10.70 -11.72 -9.02
N HIS A 533 10.86 -12.63 -9.96
CA HIS A 533 10.66 -12.34 -11.38
C HIS A 533 9.18 -12.08 -11.68
N LEU A 534 8.92 -11.36 -12.77
CA LEU A 534 7.58 -11.07 -13.26
C LEU A 534 6.99 -12.29 -13.98
N ASP A 535 5.76 -12.63 -13.65
CA ASP A 535 4.95 -13.62 -14.37
C ASP A 535 4.39 -13.02 -15.65
N ARG A 536 3.61 -11.94 -15.51
CA ARG A 536 2.88 -11.30 -16.62
C ARG A 536 2.54 -9.83 -16.33
N ILE A 537 2.14 -9.13 -17.39
CA ILE A 537 1.43 -7.86 -17.28
C ILE A 537 0.01 -8.05 -17.83
N GLN A 538 -0.96 -7.53 -17.08
CA GLN A 538 -2.37 -7.47 -17.46
C GLN A 538 -2.77 -6.03 -17.72
N ILE A 539 -3.68 -5.82 -18.68
CA ILE A 539 -4.44 -4.58 -18.83
C ILE A 539 -5.89 -4.89 -18.47
N ILE A 540 -6.43 -4.11 -17.54
CA ILE A 540 -7.81 -4.14 -17.14
C ILE A 540 -8.54 -3.03 -17.88
N LYS A 541 -9.57 -3.38 -18.65
CA LYS A 541 -10.49 -2.47 -19.32
C LYS A 541 -11.83 -2.49 -18.60
N GLY A 542 -12.37 -1.33 -18.26
CA GLY A 542 -13.78 -1.16 -17.93
C GLY A 542 -14.43 -0.27 -18.98
N TRP A 543 -15.69 -0.54 -19.32
CA TRP A 543 -16.44 0.28 -20.29
C TRP A 543 -17.93 0.33 -19.97
N THR A 544 -18.63 1.29 -20.58
CA THR A 544 -20.08 1.42 -20.48
C THR A 544 -20.76 1.00 -21.79
N GLN A 545 -21.92 0.38 -21.67
CA GLN A 545 -22.80 0.09 -22.78
C GLN A 545 -24.25 0.11 -22.31
N ASN A 546 -25.08 0.93 -22.91
CA ASN A 546 -26.50 1.08 -22.56
C ASN A 546 -26.73 1.39 -21.06
N GLY A 547 -25.89 2.27 -20.49
CA GLY A 547 -25.99 2.68 -19.09
C GLY A 547 -25.53 1.63 -18.06
N GLN A 548 -24.94 0.53 -18.51
CA GLN A 548 -24.34 -0.49 -17.65
C GLN A 548 -22.83 -0.52 -17.84
N SER A 549 -22.09 -0.92 -16.79
CA SER A 549 -20.64 -1.07 -16.86
C SER A 549 -20.23 -2.53 -16.94
N PHE A 550 -19.15 -2.75 -17.66
CA PHE A 550 -18.53 -4.05 -17.89
C PHE A 550 -17.03 -3.99 -17.63
N GLU A 551 -16.38 -5.14 -17.52
CA GLU A 551 -14.93 -5.22 -17.41
C GLU A 551 -14.36 -6.43 -18.15
N LYS A 552 -13.12 -6.32 -18.59
CA LYS A 552 -12.36 -7.41 -19.18
C LYS A 552 -10.88 -7.27 -18.82
N ILE A 553 -10.23 -8.40 -18.55
CA ILE A 553 -8.83 -8.47 -18.18
C ILE A 553 -8.08 -9.14 -19.33
N TYR A 554 -7.04 -8.51 -19.82
CA TYR A 554 -6.20 -9.01 -20.90
C TYR A 554 -4.81 -9.32 -20.39
N ASP A 555 -4.34 -10.56 -20.54
CA ASP A 555 -2.91 -10.87 -20.42
C ASP A 555 -2.21 -10.34 -21.68
N VAL A 556 -1.41 -9.28 -21.56
CA VAL A 556 -0.85 -8.60 -22.75
C VAL A 556 0.60 -9.00 -23.06
N VAL A 557 1.37 -9.34 -22.03
CA VAL A 557 2.71 -9.92 -22.14
C VAL A 557 3.00 -10.79 -20.90
N TRP A 558 3.74 -11.88 -21.09
CA TRP A 558 4.07 -12.84 -20.03
C TRP A 558 5.41 -13.51 -20.27
N SER A 559 5.98 -14.09 -19.24
CA SER A 559 7.24 -14.81 -19.27
C SER A 559 7.06 -16.26 -19.75
N GLY A 560 8.11 -16.83 -20.37
CA GLY A 560 8.16 -18.21 -20.82
C GLY A 560 7.28 -18.49 -22.04
N ASP A 561 7.22 -19.77 -22.43
CA ASP A 561 6.57 -20.21 -23.68
C ASP A 561 5.10 -20.61 -23.52
N ARG A 562 4.44 -20.13 -22.45
CA ARG A 562 3.03 -20.42 -22.19
C ARG A 562 2.16 -19.86 -23.31
N LYS A 563 1.21 -20.65 -23.78
CA LYS A 563 0.25 -20.24 -24.82
C LYS A 563 -1.05 -19.81 -24.19
N ARG A 564 -1.61 -18.73 -24.70
CA ARG A 564 -2.95 -18.28 -24.32
C ARG A 564 -3.96 -19.38 -24.68
N ASP A 565 -4.82 -19.74 -23.73
CA ASP A 565 -5.92 -20.64 -23.97
C ASP A 565 -6.92 -20.03 -24.99
N LYS A 566 -7.31 -20.80 -25.97
CA LYS A 566 -8.15 -20.33 -27.09
C LYS A 566 -9.61 -20.06 -26.70
N TRP A 567 -10.06 -20.61 -25.56
CA TRP A 567 -11.44 -20.49 -25.11
C TRP A 567 -11.60 -19.41 -24.05
N THR A 568 -10.71 -19.44 -23.04
CA THR A 568 -10.74 -18.47 -21.94
C THR A 568 -10.00 -17.18 -22.28
N HIS A 569 -9.15 -17.18 -23.32
CA HIS A 569 -8.24 -16.11 -23.67
C HIS A 569 -7.25 -15.74 -22.55
N ARG A 570 -7.05 -16.63 -21.56
CA ARG A 570 -6.13 -16.46 -20.44
C ARG A 570 -4.84 -17.20 -20.70
N VAL A 571 -3.75 -16.66 -20.14
CA VAL A 571 -2.47 -17.38 -20.04
C VAL A 571 -2.53 -18.26 -18.80
N PRO A 572 -2.24 -19.56 -18.90
CA PRO A 572 -2.22 -20.44 -17.74
C PRO A 572 -1.32 -19.89 -16.62
N ALA A 573 -1.62 -20.23 -15.36
CA ALA A 573 -0.78 -19.88 -14.23
C ALA A 573 0.67 -20.35 -14.46
N ILE A 574 1.64 -19.56 -14.02
CA ILE A 574 3.03 -19.99 -13.99
C ILE A 574 3.23 -21.04 -12.90
N GLN A 575 4.10 -22.00 -13.14
CA GLN A 575 4.44 -22.99 -12.14
C GLN A 575 5.09 -22.31 -10.90
N SER A 576 4.69 -22.73 -9.71
CA SER A 576 5.30 -22.23 -8.47
C SER A 576 6.70 -22.80 -8.29
N THR A 577 7.64 -21.92 -7.90
CA THR A 577 9.01 -22.31 -7.47
C THR A 577 9.16 -22.26 -5.95
N VAL A 578 8.06 -22.10 -5.21
CA VAL A 578 8.05 -22.02 -3.75
C VAL A 578 8.35 -23.39 -3.15
N ASP A 579 9.37 -23.42 -2.30
CA ASP A 579 9.67 -24.54 -1.38
C ASP A 579 8.90 -24.27 -0.08
N LEU A 580 7.85 -25.04 0.16
CA LEU A 580 6.99 -24.85 1.33
C LEU A 580 7.68 -25.23 2.64
N ASP A 581 8.60 -26.20 2.61
CA ASP A 581 9.30 -26.66 3.82
C ASP A 581 10.34 -25.65 4.31
N LYS A 582 10.91 -24.86 3.37
CA LYS A 582 11.92 -23.84 3.67
C LYS A 582 11.37 -22.41 3.63
N ALA A 583 10.14 -22.25 3.17
CA ALA A 583 9.54 -20.93 2.89
C ALA A 583 10.43 -20.05 2.00
N THR A 584 11.02 -20.63 0.96
CA THR A 584 11.87 -19.95 -0.03
C THR A 584 11.32 -20.12 -1.44
N TYR A 585 11.86 -19.39 -2.40
CA TYR A 585 11.53 -19.53 -3.83
C TYR A 585 12.77 -19.30 -4.66
N THR A 586 12.71 -19.65 -5.95
CA THR A 586 13.79 -19.36 -6.91
C THR A 586 13.28 -18.55 -8.08
N ASN A 587 14.15 -17.71 -8.63
CA ASN A 587 13.89 -16.94 -9.87
C ASN A 587 14.26 -17.76 -11.14
N SER A 588 14.05 -19.09 -11.11
CA SER A 588 14.27 -19.98 -12.25
C SER A 588 13.20 -19.83 -13.35
N LEU A 589 12.05 -19.25 -12.98
CA LEU A 589 10.95 -18.89 -13.87
C LEU A 589 10.72 -17.38 -13.83
N GLY A 590 9.82 -16.89 -14.71
CA GLY A 590 9.54 -15.47 -14.80
C GLY A 590 10.55 -14.69 -15.64
N ALA A 591 10.39 -13.37 -15.70
CA ALA A 591 11.25 -12.45 -16.41
C ALA A 591 11.64 -11.25 -15.54
N ALA A 592 12.86 -10.73 -15.73
CA ALA A 592 13.28 -9.52 -15.01
C ALA A 592 12.56 -8.26 -15.52
N GLU A 593 12.16 -8.28 -16.78
CA GLU A 593 11.51 -7.18 -17.49
C GLU A 593 10.46 -7.73 -18.44
N LEU A 594 9.31 -7.06 -18.52
CA LEU A 594 8.27 -7.31 -19.51
C LEU A 594 7.85 -6.00 -20.16
N LYS A 595 7.73 -5.99 -21.48
CA LYS A 595 7.32 -4.80 -22.25
C LYS A 595 6.55 -5.21 -23.50
N THR A 596 5.52 -4.45 -23.85
CA THR A 596 4.79 -4.64 -25.11
C THR A 596 4.02 -3.40 -25.52
N VAL A 597 3.65 -3.33 -26.78
CA VAL A 597 2.55 -2.48 -27.24
C VAL A 597 1.34 -3.36 -27.51
N TRP A 598 0.22 -3.01 -26.90
CA TRP A 598 -1.06 -3.71 -27.04
C TRP A 598 -2.11 -2.74 -27.60
N THR A 599 -2.88 -3.19 -28.58
CA THR A 599 -4.02 -2.45 -29.15
C THR A 599 -5.31 -3.10 -28.69
N ASP A 600 -6.28 -2.33 -28.24
CA ASP A 600 -7.56 -2.86 -27.76
C ASP A 600 -8.33 -3.55 -28.89
N PRO A 601 -8.47 -4.89 -28.86
CA PRO A 601 -9.20 -5.63 -29.90
C PRO A 601 -10.70 -5.49 -29.82
N ASP A 602 -11.21 -5.01 -28.66
CA ASP A 602 -12.64 -4.87 -28.38
C ASP A 602 -13.04 -3.39 -28.24
N PHE A 603 -12.32 -2.50 -28.93
CA PHE A 603 -12.60 -1.06 -28.89
C PHE A 603 -13.91 -0.73 -29.62
N ASP A 604 -14.74 0.07 -28.97
CA ASP A 604 -15.94 0.69 -29.55
C ASP A 604 -15.94 2.17 -29.22
N ALA A 605 -15.91 3.01 -30.27
CA ALA A 605 -15.84 4.47 -30.14
C ALA A 605 -17.10 5.10 -29.52
N SER A 606 -18.19 4.36 -29.39
CA SER A 606 -19.43 4.82 -28.74
C SER A 606 -19.42 4.64 -27.21
N GLN A 607 -18.40 3.96 -26.66
CA GLN A 607 -18.33 3.61 -25.25
C GLN A 607 -17.36 4.50 -24.48
N HIS A 608 -17.73 4.96 -23.29
CA HIS A 608 -16.77 5.45 -22.31
C HIS A 608 -16.00 4.28 -21.73
N ALA A 609 -14.69 4.40 -21.61
CA ALA A 609 -13.83 3.33 -21.10
C ALA A 609 -12.69 3.89 -20.24
N PHE A 610 -12.19 3.06 -19.32
CA PHE A 610 -10.92 3.25 -18.64
C PHE A 610 -10.02 2.04 -18.84
N TYR A 611 -8.72 2.25 -18.69
CA TYR A 611 -7.69 1.22 -18.75
C TYR A 611 -6.68 1.44 -17.63
N TYR A 612 -6.23 0.35 -17.00
CA TYR A 612 -5.05 0.40 -16.13
C TYR A 612 -4.26 -0.90 -16.26
N ALA A 613 -2.99 -0.85 -15.89
CA ALA A 613 -2.08 -2.00 -15.96
C ALA A 613 -1.84 -2.60 -14.57
N ARG A 614 -1.63 -3.92 -14.54
CA ARG A 614 -1.23 -4.68 -13.36
C ARG A 614 -0.06 -5.61 -13.71
N ALA A 615 1.09 -5.45 -13.02
CA ALA A 615 2.23 -6.35 -13.12
C ALA A 615 2.16 -7.39 -12.01
N ILE A 616 2.36 -8.66 -12.35
CA ILE A 616 2.26 -9.80 -11.45
C ILE A 616 3.63 -10.49 -11.37
N GLU A 617 4.13 -10.74 -10.15
CA GLU A 617 5.29 -11.58 -9.89
C GLU A 617 4.93 -13.08 -9.94
N ILE A 618 5.93 -13.92 -10.10
CA ILE A 618 5.77 -15.36 -9.84
C ILE A 618 5.43 -15.57 -8.35
N PRO A 619 4.80 -16.71 -7.98
CA PRO A 619 4.42 -16.97 -6.58
C PRO A 619 5.61 -16.89 -5.63
N THR A 620 5.40 -16.21 -4.48
CA THR A 620 6.35 -16.09 -3.36
C THR A 620 5.69 -16.53 -2.05
N PRO A 621 6.45 -16.95 -1.03
CA PRO A 621 5.88 -17.29 0.26
C PRO A 621 5.35 -16.04 0.99
N ARG A 622 4.18 -16.18 1.62
CA ARG A 622 3.61 -15.14 2.49
C ARG A 622 4.34 -15.12 3.83
N TRP A 623 4.35 -13.97 4.52
CA TRP A 623 4.98 -13.80 5.83
C TRP A 623 4.57 -14.87 6.85
N THR A 624 3.32 -15.33 6.81
CA THR A 624 2.82 -16.40 7.69
C THR A 624 3.58 -17.69 7.50
N LEU A 625 3.81 -18.12 6.26
CA LEU A 625 4.63 -19.31 5.97
C LEU A 625 6.09 -19.09 6.39
N ILE A 626 6.67 -17.92 6.05
CA ILE A 626 8.07 -17.61 6.38
C ILE A 626 8.31 -17.65 7.88
N GLN A 627 7.43 -17.02 8.66
CA GLN A 627 7.60 -16.96 10.12
C GLN A 627 7.24 -18.28 10.80
N SER A 628 6.24 -19.02 10.31
CA SER A 628 5.93 -20.37 10.81
C SER A 628 7.15 -21.29 10.67
N VAL A 629 7.76 -21.35 9.49
CA VAL A 629 8.97 -22.18 9.26
C VAL A 629 10.14 -21.72 10.12
N LYS A 630 10.39 -20.40 10.24
CA LYS A 630 11.50 -19.87 11.05
C LYS A 630 11.34 -20.12 12.55
N SER A 631 10.12 -20.15 13.06
CA SER A 631 9.81 -20.31 14.49
C SER A 631 9.45 -21.74 14.88
N GLY A 632 9.27 -22.63 13.92
CA GLY A 632 8.86 -24.02 14.16
C GLY A 632 7.40 -24.15 14.63
N LEU A 633 6.52 -23.19 14.27
CA LEU A 633 5.10 -23.16 14.61
C LEU A 633 4.25 -23.91 13.57
#